data_16b8ca7d99255836693a4b44c6cfb1d5
#
_entry.id   16b8ca7d99255836693a4b44c6cfb1d5
#
_cell.length_a   1.000
_cell.length_b   1.000
_cell.length_c   1.000
_cell.angle_alpha   90.00
_cell.angle_beta   90.00
_cell.angle_gamma   90.00
#
_symmetry.space_group_name_H-M   'P 1'
#
loop_
_entity.id
_entity.type
_entity.pdbx_description
1 polymer ?
#
loop_
_entity_poly.entity_id
_entity_poly.type
_entity_poly.pdbx_seq_one_letter_code
_entity_poly.pdbx_strand_id
1 'polypeptide(L)'
;MEDLLKTLSDIADAVTSAVRLIPTLEERGKDIEIGADGTPTSEVDKVAENTVLDYIVRNAVPLNVLSEEIGYVDYGYDEVLILDPIDGSSNAAAGVPLFTISMGVGSGSLSGIHTAYLRNLTTGESIWARRGEGAFKDGRRIHVRTPDMKELFMMIYMGNGASPRAFELAKRVKSSREYGCASLEMALVAEGQADAYLLDSERYNRGTRVVDIAASYLILKEAGGRIFDLSGKDLDMPLDLSVRSNFLAVSDPVLYSFVMKSSGPVRDRPVYGLTANPNSADVQSLARRVVDAMKGERMVFDEAIAGILGTESGDISTADVIITIGGDGTILRAAQGGDAVILGINNGGVGFLADVSPDDIETALARVRAGEYTITERFKIDAYLDGVKMGSAVNEIVVHTDTVAKIRQFRVLVDGHLATEVRADGIIVSTPVGSTGYAMSLGAPMMDPRVEALVVVPIAAYKFASRPIITSSDSKVTIECVLDRGCVAVVDGQSEQPVSGGARLDFVRSPSKFRVIDLGTDFYTRVREKLVNNI
;
A
#
# COMPACT_ATOMS: atom_id res chain seq x y z
N MET A 1 42.60 -1.96 7.49
CA MET A 1 41.25 -2.14 8.08
C MET A 1 40.96 -1.18 9.23
N GLU A 2 41.91 -0.93 10.12
CA GLU A 2 41.77 0.12 11.16
C GLU A 2 41.62 1.53 10.58
N ASP A 3 42.18 1.75 9.41
CA ASP A 3 42.14 3.00 8.64
C ASP A 3 40.74 3.34 8.10
N LEU A 4 39.91 2.36 7.70
CA LEU A 4 38.59 2.63 7.10
C LEU A 4 37.58 3.24 8.09
N LEU A 5 37.46 2.72 9.32
CA LEU A 5 36.58 3.32 10.34
C LEU A 5 37.03 4.73 10.72
N LYS A 6 38.36 4.95 10.76
CA LYS A 6 38.90 6.29 10.98
C LYS A 6 38.50 7.22 9.83
N THR A 7 38.64 6.77 8.59
CA THR A 7 38.19 7.52 7.40
C THR A 7 36.71 7.89 7.48
N LEU A 8 35.82 6.94 7.82
CA LEU A 8 34.38 7.21 7.96
C LEU A 8 34.09 8.19 9.13
N SER A 9 34.83 8.09 10.22
CA SER A 9 34.73 9.05 11.32
C SER A 9 35.16 10.46 10.91
N ASP A 10 36.28 10.58 10.19
CA ASP A 10 36.79 11.86 9.71
C ASP A 10 35.84 12.52 8.69
N ILE A 11 35.20 11.71 7.81
CA ILE A 11 34.12 12.16 6.92
C ILE A 11 32.95 12.70 7.76
N ALA A 12 32.48 11.98 8.76
CA ALA A 12 31.38 12.41 9.60
C ALA A 12 31.69 13.70 10.40
N ASP A 13 32.96 13.90 10.81
CA ASP A 13 33.41 15.15 11.44
C ASP A 13 33.38 16.33 10.45
N ALA A 14 33.80 16.11 9.21
CA ALA A 14 33.76 17.11 8.14
C ALA A 14 32.32 17.53 7.83
N VAL A 15 31.41 16.54 7.66
CA VAL A 15 29.98 16.78 7.41
C VAL A 15 29.32 17.49 8.59
N THR A 16 29.59 17.06 9.83
CA THR A 16 29.08 17.74 11.04
C THR A 16 29.48 19.23 11.05
N SER A 17 30.72 19.52 10.68
CA SER A 17 31.24 20.88 10.61
C SER A 17 30.58 21.70 9.50
N ALA A 18 30.41 21.12 8.32
CA ALA A 18 29.79 21.78 7.16
C ALA A 18 28.30 22.10 7.43
N VAL A 19 27.52 21.14 7.96
CA VAL A 19 26.09 21.33 8.28
C VAL A 19 25.91 22.43 9.36
N ARG A 20 26.81 22.53 10.32
CA ARG A 20 26.76 23.59 11.37
C ARG A 20 27.01 25.00 10.81
N LEU A 21 27.66 25.12 9.66
CA LEU A 21 27.92 26.41 9.01
C LEU A 21 26.70 26.95 8.24
N ILE A 22 25.67 26.15 7.99
CA ILE A 22 24.41 26.62 7.39
C ILE A 22 23.68 27.47 8.41
N PRO A 23 23.46 28.79 8.16
CA PRO A 23 23.15 29.75 9.22
C PRO A 23 21.76 29.59 9.81
N THR A 24 20.77 29.21 8.99
CA THR A 24 19.36 29.16 9.40
C THR A 24 18.70 27.83 9.04
N LEU A 25 17.60 27.51 9.74
CA LEU A 25 16.78 26.34 9.41
C LEU A 25 16.10 26.46 8.04
N GLU A 26 15.72 27.70 7.67
CA GLU A 26 15.12 27.99 6.37
C GLU A 26 16.10 27.66 5.22
N GLU A 27 17.37 28.03 5.37
CA GLU A 27 18.41 27.69 4.40
C GLU A 27 18.67 26.18 4.35
N ARG A 28 18.65 25.47 5.48
CA ARG A 28 18.80 23.98 5.51
C ARG A 28 17.72 23.27 4.71
N GLY A 29 16.47 23.70 4.84
CA GLY A 29 15.31 23.09 4.19
C GLY A 29 15.02 23.63 2.78
N LYS A 30 15.86 24.49 2.21
CA LYS A 30 15.64 25.04 0.89
C LYS A 30 15.91 24.01 -0.19
N ASP A 31 14.88 23.67 -0.99
CA ASP A 31 15.05 22.81 -2.17
C ASP A 31 15.90 23.53 -3.23
N ILE A 32 16.93 22.85 -3.73
CA ILE A 32 17.90 23.40 -4.70
C ILE A 32 17.94 22.68 -6.03
N GLU A 33 17.70 21.38 -6.03
CA GLU A 33 17.68 20.56 -7.26
C GLU A 33 16.82 19.30 -7.04
N ILE A 34 16.75 18.44 -8.07
CA ILE A 34 16.13 17.12 -7.98
C ILE A 34 17.25 16.08 -7.92
N GLY A 35 17.24 15.26 -6.89
CA GLY A 35 18.22 14.20 -6.68
C GLY A 35 18.10 13.04 -7.68
N ALA A 36 19.07 12.15 -7.65
CA ALA A 36 19.10 10.96 -8.52
C ALA A 36 17.94 10.00 -8.25
N ASP A 37 17.34 10.04 -7.07
CA ASP A 37 16.17 9.26 -6.67
C ASP A 37 14.84 9.89 -7.15
N GLY A 38 14.88 11.10 -7.74
CA GLY A 38 13.72 11.84 -8.23
C GLY A 38 12.99 12.68 -7.19
N THR A 39 13.54 12.83 -5.97
CA THR A 39 13.01 13.69 -4.91
C THR A 39 13.73 15.04 -4.86
N PRO A 40 13.12 16.12 -4.29
CA PRO A 40 13.81 17.37 -4.06
C PRO A 40 14.99 17.20 -3.10
N THR A 41 16.17 17.66 -3.50
CA THR A 41 17.38 17.75 -2.69
C THR A 41 17.39 19.07 -1.94
N SER A 42 17.52 19.03 -0.62
CA SER A 42 17.64 20.24 0.18
C SER A 42 19.10 20.75 0.26
N GLU A 43 19.29 22.01 0.65
CA GLU A 43 20.63 22.58 0.84
C GLU A 43 21.48 21.78 1.83
N VAL A 44 20.87 21.26 2.91
CA VAL A 44 21.62 20.49 3.93
C VAL A 44 22.11 19.14 3.36
N ASP A 45 21.30 18.46 2.53
CA ASP A 45 21.68 17.21 1.87
C ASP A 45 22.85 17.46 0.90
N LYS A 46 22.72 18.51 0.08
CA LYS A 46 23.75 18.86 -0.90
C LYS A 46 25.08 19.26 -0.28
N VAL A 47 25.06 20.05 0.78
CA VAL A 47 26.27 20.44 1.52
C VAL A 47 26.93 19.21 2.13
N ALA A 48 26.15 18.30 2.71
CA ALA A 48 26.66 17.07 3.32
C ALA A 48 27.27 16.15 2.24
N GLU A 49 26.55 15.89 1.14
CA GLU A 49 27.04 15.05 0.04
C GLU A 49 28.33 15.59 -0.59
N ASN A 50 28.35 16.87 -0.96
CA ASN A 50 29.54 17.50 -1.53
C ASN A 50 30.74 17.40 -0.59
N THR A 51 30.52 17.52 0.72
CA THR A 51 31.59 17.39 1.72
C THR A 51 32.19 15.98 1.72
N VAL A 52 31.35 14.93 1.59
CA VAL A 52 31.80 13.53 1.50
C VAL A 52 32.60 13.31 0.22
N LEU A 53 32.06 13.73 -0.94
CA LEU A 53 32.70 13.57 -2.25
C LEU A 53 34.06 14.30 -2.30
N ASP A 54 34.10 15.53 -1.82
CA ASP A 54 35.34 16.30 -1.71
C ASP A 54 36.39 15.60 -0.82
N TYR A 55 35.94 15.02 0.28
CA TYR A 55 36.85 14.28 1.18
C TYR A 55 37.44 13.04 0.48
N ILE A 56 36.59 12.26 -0.20
CA ILE A 56 36.99 11.05 -0.94
C ILE A 56 38.05 11.40 -2.00
N VAL A 57 37.79 12.42 -2.80
CA VAL A 57 38.70 12.83 -3.89
C VAL A 57 40.02 13.39 -3.32
N ARG A 58 39.97 14.28 -2.32
CA ARG A 58 41.17 14.91 -1.74
C ARG A 58 42.08 13.94 -1.04
N ASN A 59 41.54 12.90 -0.40
CA ASN A 59 42.29 11.92 0.34
C ASN A 59 42.53 10.62 -0.45
N ALA A 60 42.13 10.57 -1.74
CA ALA A 60 42.27 9.40 -2.60
C ALA A 60 41.70 8.12 -1.94
N VAL A 61 40.52 8.22 -1.31
CA VAL A 61 39.89 7.08 -0.64
C VAL A 61 39.47 6.06 -1.71
N PRO A 62 39.90 4.78 -1.62
CA PRO A 62 39.72 3.80 -2.68
C PRO A 62 38.30 3.17 -2.67
N LEU A 63 37.26 3.99 -2.83
CA LEU A 63 35.85 3.58 -2.84
C LEU A 63 35.10 4.25 -3.99
N ASN A 64 34.20 3.52 -4.63
CA ASN A 64 33.10 4.10 -5.40
C ASN A 64 32.05 4.64 -4.42
N VAL A 65 31.09 5.44 -4.88
CA VAL A 65 30.02 5.99 -4.03
C VAL A 65 28.67 5.67 -4.64
N LEU A 66 27.75 5.20 -3.80
CA LEU A 66 26.33 5.16 -4.10
C LEU A 66 25.62 6.05 -3.10
N SER A 67 25.12 7.19 -3.52
CA SER A 67 24.46 8.19 -2.69
C SER A 67 23.06 8.51 -3.17
N GLU A 68 22.21 8.93 -2.25
CA GLU A 68 20.81 9.30 -2.50
C GLU A 68 20.69 10.38 -3.57
N GLU A 69 21.49 11.44 -3.47
CA GLU A 69 21.34 12.65 -4.26
C GLU A 69 22.06 12.57 -5.61
N ILE A 70 23.31 12.11 -5.65
CA ILE A 70 24.11 12.05 -6.87
C ILE A 70 23.97 10.71 -7.62
N GLY A 71 23.48 9.66 -6.96
CA GLY A 71 23.46 8.32 -7.53
C GLY A 71 24.79 7.57 -7.41
N TYR A 72 25.14 6.79 -8.44
CA TYR A 72 26.38 6.01 -8.44
C TYR A 72 27.53 6.78 -9.10
N VAL A 73 28.63 6.91 -8.37
CA VAL A 73 29.88 7.53 -8.86
C VAL A 73 30.97 6.47 -8.88
N ASP A 74 31.46 6.17 -10.08
CA ASP A 74 32.50 5.19 -10.32
C ASP A 74 33.88 5.86 -10.32
N TYR A 75 34.70 5.52 -9.35
CA TYR A 75 36.12 5.93 -9.26
C TYR A 75 37.07 4.79 -9.64
N GLY A 76 36.54 3.65 -10.13
CA GLY A 76 37.34 2.51 -10.59
C GLY A 76 37.76 1.52 -9.50
N TYR A 77 37.01 1.43 -8.41
CA TYR A 77 37.27 0.52 -7.29
C TYR A 77 36.24 -0.61 -7.21
N ASP A 78 36.56 -1.67 -6.47
CA ASP A 78 35.66 -2.82 -6.28
C ASP A 78 34.65 -2.59 -5.15
N GLU A 79 34.98 -1.77 -4.17
CA GLU A 79 34.15 -1.49 -3.00
C GLU A 79 33.39 -0.18 -3.16
N VAL A 80 32.21 -0.13 -2.58
CA VAL A 80 31.28 0.99 -2.66
C VAL A 80 30.98 1.53 -1.27
N LEU A 81 31.08 2.84 -1.10
CA LEU A 81 30.48 3.57 0.00
C LEU A 81 29.01 3.80 -0.32
N ILE A 82 28.12 3.16 0.43
CA ILE A 82 26.68 3.36 0.38
C ILE A 82 26.36 4.45 1.40
N LEU A 83 25.91 5.60 0.88
CA LEU A 83 25.81 6.85 1.63
C LEU A 83 24.39 7.38 1.64
N ASP A 84 23.87 7.65 2.81
CA ASP A 84 22.82 8.65 3.02
C ASP A 84 23.48 9.82 3.76
N PRO A 85 23.65 10.97 3.09
CA PRO A 85 24.37 12.11 3.68
C PRO A 85 23.62 12.73 4.86
N ILE A 86 22.27 12.75 4.81
CA ILE A 86 21.39 13.25 5.88
C ILE A 86 20.13 12.39 5.94
N ASP A 87 20.17 11.26 6.61
CA ASP A 87 18.92 10.56 6.96
C ASP A 87 18.13 11.38 7.98
N GLY A 88 16.88 11.71 7.61
CA GLY A 88 16.05 12.63 8.37
C GLY A 88 16.19 14.10 7.95
N SER A 89 16.31 14.39 6.65
CA SER A 89 16.43 15.76 6.08
C SER A 89 15.31 16.69 6.54
N SER A 90 14.07 16.19 6.66
CA SER A 90 12.93 16.94 7.23
C SER A 90 13.17 17.35 8.69
N ASN A 91 13.80 16.49 9.49
CA ASN A 91 14.18 16.81 10.87
C ASN A 91 15.28 17.89 10.90
N ALA A 92 16.29 17.74 10.03
CA ALA A 92 17.38 18.72 9.93
C ALA A 92 16.85 20.11 9.53
N ALA A 93 15.92 20.19 8.59
CA ALA A 93 15.25 21.42 8.16
C ALA A 93 14.36 22.02 9.26
N ALA A 94 13.66 21.19 10.04
CA ALA A 94 12.81 21.63 11.14
C ALA A 94 13.58 21.92 12.45
N GLY A 95 14.89 21.62 12.51
CA GLY A 95 15.69 21.77 13.72
C GLY A 95 15.43 20.71 14.79
N VAL A 96 14.80 19.59 14.41
CA VAL A 96 14.63 18.43 15.28
C VAL A 96 15.96 17.65 15.35
N PRO A 97 16.51 17.35 16.55
CA PRO A 97 17.86 16.79 16.70
C PRO A 97 17.97 15.28 16.41
N LEU A 98 17.24 14.80 15.42
CA LEU A 98 17.07 13.39 15.08
C LEU A 98 17.38 13.17 13.58
N PHE A 99 18.62 13.43 13.19
CA PHE A 99 19.12 13.18 11.84
C PHE A 99 20.59 12.73 11.88
N THR A 100 20.96 11.91 10.92
CA THR A 100 22.26 11.21 10.93
C THR A 100 22.93 11.28 9.57
N ILE A 101 24.27 11.07 9.55
CA ILE A 101 24.96 10.57 8.36
C ILE A 101 25.06 9.04 8.48
N SER A 102 24.68 8.32 7.44
CA SER A 102 24.67 6.86 7.37
C SER A 102 25.61 6.37 6.28
N MET A 103 26.62 5.57 6.64
CA MET A 103 27.69 5.10 5.77
C MET A 103 27.89 3.60 5.92
N GLY A 104 27.66 2.84 4.84
CA GLY A 104 27.99 1.41 4.74
C GLY A 104 29.05 1.18 3.67
N VAL A 105 30.01 0.28 3.90
CA VAL A 105 31.01 -0.08 2.88
C VAL A 105 30.93 -1.58 2.58
N GLY A 106 30.84 -1.90 1.29
CA GLY A 106 30.76 -3.27 0.81
C GLY A 106 30.48 -3.36 -0.68
N SER A 107 29.99 -4.50 -1.15
CA SER A 107 29.69 -4.74 -2.56
C SER A 107 28.50 -5.68 -2.76
N GLY A 108 27.88 -5.61 -3.93
CA GLY A 108 26.81 -6.52 -4.37
C GLY A 108 25.43 -6.23 -3.76
N SER A 109 25.25 -6.40 -2.46
CA SER A 109 23.97 -6.22 -1.76
C SER A 109 24.17 -5.83 -0.30
N LEU A 110 23.09 -5.63 0.47
CA LEU A 110 23.14 -5.40 1.92
C LEU A 110 23.94 -6.49 2.63
N SER A 111 23.81 -7.75 2.23
CA SER A 111 24.58 -8.86 2.80
C SER A 111 26.07 -8.76 2.50
N GLY A 112 26.49 -7.97 1.51
CA GLY A 112 27.87 -7.68 1.16
C GLY A 112 28.55 -6.62 2.02
N ILE A 113 27.81 -5.83 2.80
CA ILE A 113 28.36 -4.76 3.66
C ILE A 113 29.20 -5.38 4.78
N HIS A 114 30.42 -4.87 4.99
CA HIS A 114 31.35 -5.38 6.00
C HIS A 114 31.82 -4.33 7.02
N THR A 115 31.64 -3.03 6.73
CA THR A 115 31.94 -1.93 7.65
C THR A 115 30.80 -0.93 7.60
N ALA A 116 30.37 -0.46 8.75
CA ALA A 116 29.27 0.49 8.88
C ALA A 116 29.60 1.57 9.92
N TYR A 117 29.16 2.80 9.64
CA TYR A 117 29.30 3.94 10.51
C TYR A 117 28.09 4.84 10.43
N LEU A 118 27.53 5.18 11.58
CA LEU A 118 26.39 6.06 11.75
C LEU A 118 26.74 7.15 12.77
N ARG A 119 26.42 8.42 12.48
CA ARG A 119 26.57 9.50 13.45
C ARG A 119 25.34 10.40 13.50
N ASN A 120 24.84 10.63 14.70
CA ASN A 120 23.88 11.71 14.93
C ASN A 120 24.61 13.05 14.82
N LEU A 121 24.28 13.86 13.83
CA LEU A 121 24.97 15.11 13.53
C LEU A 121 24.70 16.23 14.54
N THR A 122 23.70 16.05 15.41
CA THR A 122 23.36 17.00 16.47
C THR A 122 24.05 16.66 17.77
N THR A 123 23.96 15.40 18.23
CA THR A 123 24.53 14.97 19.53
C THR A 123 25.99 14.59 19.42
N GLY A 124 26.46 14.18 18.22
CA GLY A 124 27.81 13.69 17.98
C GLY A 124 28.00 12.22 18.34
N GLU A 125 26.97 11.55 18.87
CA GLU A 125 27.01 10.11 19.16
C GLU A 125 27.28 9.31 17.90
N SER A 126 28.17 8.32 17.98
CA SER A 126 28.59 7.49 16.85
C SER A 126 28.36 6.02 17.14
N ILE A 127 27.80 5.33 16.16
CA ILE A 127 27.58 3.89 16.20
C ILE A 127 28.28 3.28 14.98
N TRP A 128 29.01 2.20 15.19
CA TRP A 128 29.70 1.53 14.11
C TRP A 128 29.72 0.02 14.29
N ALA A 129 29.92 -0.69 13.21
CA ALA A 129 30.10 -2.13 13.22
C ALA A 129 31.08 -2.58 12.15
N ARG A 130 31.76 -3.69 12.41
CA ARG A 130 32.49 -4.49 11.43
C ARG A 130 31.99 -5.92 11.47
N ARG A 131 31.87 -6.50 10.29
CA ARG A 131 31.40 -7.88 10.16
C ARG A 131 32.25 -8.84 11.00
N GLY A 132 31.59 -9.57 11.93
CA GLY A 132 32.21 -10.53 12.84
C GLY A 132 32.92 -9.93 14.05
N GLU A 133 32.97 -8.60 14.21
CA GLU A 133 33.60 -7.93 15.34
C GLU A 133 32.58 -7.40 16.37
N GLY A 134 31.29 -7.29 15.98
CA GLY A 134 30.21 -6.74 16.78
C GLY A 134 29.95 -5.28 16.48
N ALA A 135 28.96 -4.71 17.16
CA ALA A 135 28.52 -3.32 17.05
C ALA A 135 28.92 -2.51 18.30
N PHE A 136 29.23 -1.23 18.11
CA PHE A 136 29.73 -0.35 19.17
C PHE A 136 29.11 1.04 19.07
N LYS A 137 28.80 1.63 20.23
CA LYS A 137 28.41 3.05 20.38
C LYS A 137 29.47 3.75 21.24
N ASP A 138 30.08 4.80 20.71
CA ASP A 138 31.12 5.58 21.39
C ASP A 138 32.18 4.69 22.08
N GLY A 139 32.62 3.63 21.36
CA GLY A 139 33.62 2.65 21.82
C GLY A 139 33.08 1.59 22.79
N ARG A 140 31.82 1.60 23.17
CA ARG A 140 31.18 0.58 24.02
C ARG A 140 30.40 -0.39 23.17
N ARG A 141 30.61 -1.70 23.38
CA ARG A 141 29.89 -2.75 22.69
C ARG A 141 28.37 -2.66 23.00
N ILE A 142 27.53 -2.74 21.97
CA ILE A 142 26.07 -2.73 22.09
C ILE A 142 25.48 -4.09 21.69
N HIS A 143 24.31 -4.39 22.22
CA HIS A 143 23.56 -5.60 21.92
C HIS A 143 22.06 -5.28 21.93
N VAL A 144 21.31 -6.00 21.11
CA VAL A 144 19.85 -6.01 21.18
C VAL A 144 19.38 -6.51 22.55
N ARG A 145 18.15 -6.14 22.93
CA ARG A 145 17.55 -6.62 24.17
C ARG A 145 16.65 -7.83 23.93
N THR A 146 16.43 -8.65 24.97
CA THR A 146 15.36 -9.64 24.96
C THR A 146 14.01 -8.92 25.15
N PRO A 147 13.02 -9.10 24.26
CA PRO A 147 11.75 -8.39 24.35
C PRO A 147 10.89 -8.92 25.52
N ASP A 148 10.28 -8.01 26.25
CA ASP A 148 9.15 -8.32 27.13
C ASP A 148 7.85 -8.13 26.34
N MET A 149 7.17 -9.22 26.02
CA MET A 149 5.95 -9.19 25.18
C MET A 149 4.78 -8.37 25.79
N LYS A 150 4.85 -8.00 27.08
CA LYS A 150 3.86 -7.14 27.74
C LYS A 150 4.25 -5.66 27.71
N GLU A 151 5.53 -5.36 27.55
CA GLU A 151 6.09 -4.01 27.66
C GLU A 151 6.78 -3.57 26.36
N LEU A 152 6.34 -4.07 25.20
CA LEU A 152 6.96 -3.79 23.90
C LEU A 152 7.02 -2.28 23.62
N PHE A 153 8.22 -1.81 23.27
CA PHE A 153 8.49 -0.48 22.74
C PHE A 153 9.01 -0.61 21.31
N MET A 154 8.25 -0.11 20.35
CA MET A 154 8.55 -0.28 18.92
C MET A 154 8.65 1.05 18.19
N MET A 155 9.56 1.12 17.24
CA MET A 155 9.57 2.14 16.21
C MET A 155 8.62 1.68 15.10
N ILE A 156 7.70 2.54 14.67
CA ILE A 156 6.68 2.19 13.67
C ILE A 156 6.49 3.37 12.72
N TYR A 157 6.70 3.15 11.41
CA TYR A 157 6.41 4.14 10.40
C TYR A 157 4.91 4.46 10.37
N MET A 158 4.58 5.73 10.63
CA MET A 158 3.20 6.26 10.69
C MET A 158 2.96 7.39 9.70
N GLY A 159 3.89 7.59 8.77
CA GLY A 159 3.82 8.63 7.76
C GLY A 159 2.75 8.40 6.70
N ASN A 160 2.69 9.29 5.70
CA ASN A 160 1.72 9.21 4.60
C ASN A 160 1.91 7.91 3.78
N GLY A 161 0.91 7.04 3.86
CA GLY A 161 0.91 5.71 3.25
C GLY A 161 1.31 4.59 4.22
N ALA A 162 1.40 4.86 5.53
CA ALA A 162 1.54 3.79 6.52
C ALA A 162 0.42 2.76 6.38
N SER A 163 0.78 1.47 6.49
CA SER A 163 -0.17 0.39 6.30
C SER A 163 -1.18 0.29 7.47
N PRO A 164 -2.35 -0.31 7.26
CA PRO A 164 -3.27 -0.64 8.34
C PRO A 164 -2.61 -1.48 9.44
N ARG A 165 -1.66 -2.36 9.09
CA ARG A 165 -0.88 -3.15 10.05
C ARG A 165 -0.07 -2.26 10.98
N ALA A 166 0.56 -1.20 10.48
CA ALA A 166 1.32 -0.26 11.30
C ALA A 166 0.42 0.41 12.36
N PHE A 167 -0.78 0.87 11.96
CA PHE A 167 -1.76 1.46 12.87
C PHE A 167 -2.25 0.47 13.92
N GLU A 168 -2.57 -0.76 13.52
CA GLU A 168 -3.03 -1.78 14.47
C GLU A 168 -1.91 -2.23 15.41
N LEU A 169 -0.69 -2.37 14.90
CA LEU A 169 0.46 -2.68 15.75
C LEU A 169 0.69 -1.59 16.81
N ALA A 170 0.59 -0.31 16.43
CA ALA A 170 0.76 0.82 17.36
C ALA A 170 -0.25 0.80 18.52
N LYS A 171 -1.46 0.27 18.31
CA LYS A 171 -2.47 0.08 19.38
C LYS A 171 -2.17 -1.08 20.33
N ARG A 172 -1.37 -2.05 19.89
CA ARG A 172 -1.12 -3.31 20.60
C ARG A 172 0.15 -3.32 21.43
N VAL A 173 1.11 -2.47 21.08
CA VAL A 173 2.36 -2.35 21.81
C VAL A 173 2.20 -1.38 22.99
N LYS A 174 3.01 -1.52 24.03
CA LYS A 174 3.00 -0.61 25.20
C LYS A 174 3.31 0.84 24.78
N SER A 175 4.27 1.01 23.88
CA SER A 175 4.68 2.32 23.37
C SER A 175 5.17 2.21 21.94
N SER A 176 4.83 3.19 21.12
CA SER A 176 5.37 3.34 19.77
C SER A 176 5.90 4.75 19.54
N ARG A 177 6.88 4.86 18.63
CA ARG A 177 7.43 6.14 18.18
C ARG A 177 7.70 6.07 16.68
N GLU A 178 7.76 7.25 16.07
CA GLU A 178 8.33 7.51 14.75
C GLU A 178 9.19 8.75 14.87
N TYR A 179 10.45 8.67 14.42
CA TYR A 179 11.39 9.79 14.47
C TYR A 179 11.69 10.35 13.09
N GLY A 180 11.29 9.65 12.02
CA GLY A 180 11.51 10.07 10.64
C GLY A 180 12.99 10.05 10.23
N CYS A 181 13.75 9.09 10.77
CA CYS A 181 15.16 8.84 10.49
C CYS A 181 15.39 7.32 10.60
N ALA A 182 15.34 6.62 9.47
CA ALA A 182 15.27 5.16 9.42
C ALA A 182 16.51 4.50 10.00
N SER A 183 17.70 5.04 9.70
CA SER A 183 18.96 4.53 10.22
C SER A 183 19.07 4.66 11.74
N LEU A 184 18.59 5.79 12.30
CA LEU A 184 18.56 6.02 13.75
C LEU A 184 17.56 5.08 14.43
N GLU A 185 16.36 4.93 13.88
CA GLU A 185 15.31 4.07 14.43
C GLU A 185 15.77 2.61 14.48
N MET A 186 16.45 2.13 13.45
CA MET A 186 17.04 0.79 13.44
C MET A 186 18.21 0.67 14.42
N ALA A 187 19.02 1.73 14.56
CA ALA A 187 20.11 1.76 15.54
C ALA A 187 19.59 1.67 16.99
N LEU A 188 18.44 2.25 17.31
CA LEU A 188 17.80 2.11 18.64
C LEU A 188 17.44 0.65 18.95
N VAL A 189 17.08 -0.14 17.95
CA VAL A 189 16.88 -1.58 18.13
C VAL A 189 18.20 -2.28 18.43
N ALA A 190 19.27 -1.92 17.69
CA ALA A 190 20.61 -2.47 17.91
C ALA A 190 21.18 -2.15 19.30
N GLU A 191 20.87 -0.95 19.83
CA GLU A 191 21.25 -0.51 21.18
C GLU A 191 20.43 -1.16 22.31
N GLY A 192 19.41 -1.95 21.98
CA GLY A 192 18.48 -2.52 22.95
C GLY A 192 17.53 -1.48 23.58
N GLN A 193 17.39 -0.30 22.98
CA GLN A 193 16.45 0.73 23.45
C GLN A 193 15.03 0.51 22.92
N ALA A 194 14.89 -0.07 21.73
CA ALA A 194 13.63 -0.51 21.17
C ALA A 194 13.63 -2.02 20.92
N ASP A 195 12.44 -2.63 20.81
CA ASP A 195 12.30 -4.06 20.53
C ASP A 195 12.29 -4.36 19.03
N ALA A 196 11.69 -3.46 18.24
CA ALA A 196 11.63 -3.61 16.79
C ALA A 196 11.40 -2.26 16.09
N TYR A 197 11.70 -2.24 14.78
CA TYR A 197 11.31 -1.18 13.87
C TYR A 197 10.56 -1.77 12.67
N LEU A 198 9.29 -1.34 12.49
CA LEU A 198 8.46 -1.69 11.35
C LEU A 198 8.35 -0.51 10.38
N LEU A 199 8.86 -0.69 9.17
CA LEU A 199 8.53 0.14 8.03
C LEU A 199 7.61 -0.66 7.10
N ASP A 200 6.32 -0.32 7.11
CA ASP A 200 5.28 -0.97 6.32
C ASP A 200 4.39 0.10 5.66
N SER A 201 4.69 0.38 4.41
CA SER A 201 3.99 1.38 3.60
C SER A 201 3.22 0.71 2.46
N GLU A 202 1.96 1.12 2.25
CA GLU A 202 1.18 0.73 1.07
C GLU A 202 1.66 1.41 -0.21
N ARG A 203 2.49 2.45 -0.10
CA ARG A 203 3.05 3.17 -1.24
C ARG A 203 4.47 2.70 -1.52
N TYR A 204 4.71 2.16 -2.71
CA TYR A 204 6.03 1.70 -3.12
C TYR A 204 7.11 2.77 -2.96
N ASN A 205 6.82 4.02 -3.35
CA ASN A 205 7.75 5.14 -3.25
C ASN A 205 8.02 5.62 -1.81
N ARG A 206 7.39 5.03 -0.80
CA ARG A 206 7.64 5.25 0.64
C ARG A 206 8.35 4.07 1.30
N GLY A 207 8.62 3.00 0.55
CA GLY A 207 9.52 1.93 1.00
C GLY A 207 10.96 2.44 1.12
N THR A 208 11.77 1.78 1.96
CA THR A 208 13.17 2.12 2.17
C THR A 208 14.03 1.79 0.94
N ARG A 209 15.06 2.57 0.71
CA ARG A 209 16.15 2.31 -0.24
C ARG A 209 17.33 1.65 0.49
N VAL A 210 18.27 1.14 -0.29
CA VAL A 210 19.49 0.54 0.28
C VAL A 210 20.32 1.56 1.06
N VAL A 211 20.38 2.82 0.61
CA VAL A 211 21.15 3.90 1.26
C VAL A 211 20.61 4.26 2.64
N ASP A 212 19.28 4.23 2.82
CA ASP A 212 18.62 4.59 4.07
C ASP A 212 18.99 3.64 5.22
N ILE A 213 19.35 2.37 4.91
CA ILE A 213 19.54 1.34 5.93
C ILE A 213 20.89 0.61 5.87
N ALA A 214 21.75 0.89 4.89
CA ALA A 214 22.99 0.14 4.68
C ALA A 214 23.87 0.04 5.95
N ALA A 215 24.09 1.15 6.63
CA ALA A 215 24.88 1.15 7.86
C ALA A 215 24.14 0.44 9.00
N SER A 216 22.91 0.82 9.27
CA SER A 216 22.12 0.29 10.38
C SER A 216 21.77 -1.20 10.19
N TYR A 217 21.73 -1.71 8.95
CA TYR A 217 21.61 -3.13 8.65
C TYR A 217 22.76 -3.96 9.26
N LEU A 218 24.00 -3.57 8.98
CA LEU A 218 25.16 -4.27 9.56
C LEU A 218 25.21 -4.06 11.07
N ILE A 219 24.99 -2.83 11.55
CA ILE A 219 25.00 -2.50 12.99
C ILE A 219 24.03 -3.40 13.75
N LEU A 220 22.79 -3.53 13.25
CA LEU A 220 21.78 -4.37 13.91
C LEU A 220 22.16 -5.86 13.89
N LYS A 221 22.67 -6.38 12.76
CA LYS A 221 23.11 -7.79 12.68
C LYS A 221 24.26 -8.09 13.63
N GLU A 222 25.23 -7.20 13.72
CA GLU A 222 26.38 -7.35 14.61
C GLU A 222 26.02 -7.14 16.09
N ALA A 223 24.93 -6.45 16.39
CA ALA A 223 24.35 -6.35 17.73
C ALA A 223 23.50 -7.59 18.12
N GLY A 224 23.28 -8.54 17.19
CA GLY A 224 22.52 -9.77 17.42
C GLY A 224 21.06 -9.72 16.99
N GLY A 225 20.60 -8.64 16.35
CA GLY A 225 19.25 -8.52 15.79
C GLY A 225 19.09 -9.15 14.40
N ARG A 226 17.86 -9.11 13.88
CA ARG A 226 17.54 -9.59 12.54
C ARG A 226 16.65 -8.61 11.80
N ILE A 227 16.71 -8.70 10.45
CA ILE A 227 15.89 -7.88 9.56
C ILE A 227 15.22 -8.79 8.56
N PHE A 228 13.90 -8.67 8.45
CA PHE A 228 13.08 -9.44 7.52
C PHE A 228 12.39 -8.52 6.52
N ASP A 229 12.21 -9.01 5.30
CA ASP A 229 11.14 -8.49 4.45
C ASP A 229 9.76 -8.88 5.05
N LEU A 230 8.67 -8.31 4.53
CA LEU A 230 7.34 -8.62 5.06
C LEU A 230 6.84 -10.01 4.66
N SER A 231 7.57 -10.77 3.83
CA SER A 231 7.30 -12.19 3.53
C SER A 231 7.97 -13.15 4.52
N GLY A 232 8.84 -12.64 5.39
CA GLY A 232 9.55 -13.43 6.42
C GLY A 232 10.92 -13.93 6.00
N LYS A 233 11.41 -13.52 4.85
CA LYS A 233 12.79 -13.80 4.43
C LYS A 233 13.73 -12.77 5.03
N ASP A 234 14.97 -13.16 5.27
CA ASP A 234 16.00 -12.20 5.62
C ASP A 234 16.11 -11.14 4.51
N LEU A 235 16.04 -9.87 4.89
CA LEU A 235 16.11 -8.77 3.95
C LEU A 235 17.50 -8.71 3.31
N ASP A 236 17.56 -8.74 2.00
CA ASP A 236 18.77 -8.47 1.22
C ASP A 236 18.40 -7.67 -0.03
N MET A 237 18.89 -6.44 -0.13
CA MET A 237 18.62 -5.53 -1.22
C MET A 237 19.88 -5.33 -2.05
N PRO A 238 19.77 -5.30 -3.40
CA PRO A 238 20.90 -4.92 -4.25
C PRO A 238 21.31 -3.46 -3.99
N LEU A 239 22.55 -3.11 -4.34
CA LEU A 239 23.04 -1.74 -4.29
C LEU A 239 22.47 -0.92 -5.46
N ASP A 240 21.16 -0.68 -5.42
CA ASP A 240 20.39 -0.01 -6.48
C ASP A 240 19.33 0.91 -5.86
N LEU A 241 19.38 2.20 -6.17
CA LEU A 241 18.46 3.23 -5.65
C LEU A 241 17.01 3.06 -6.13
N SER A 242 16.80 2.36 -7.24
CA SER A 242 15.46 2.12 -7.78
C SER A 242 14.68 1.06 -7.01
N VAL A 243 15.38 0.21 -6.24
CA VAL A 243 14.77 -0.86 -5.45
C VAL A 243 14.34 -0.32 -4.09
N ARG A 244 13.07 -0.55 -3.77
CA ARG A 244 12.49 -0.18 -2.48
C ARG A 244 11.90 -1.40 -1.79
N SER A 245 11.96 -1.42 -0.47
CA SER A 245 11.41 -2.51 0.34
C SER A 245 10.72 -1.99 1.59
N ASN A 246 9.70 -2.70 2.02
CA ASN A 246 9.20 -2.67 3.38
C ASN A 246 9.99 -3.69 4.21
N PHE A 247 10.14 -3.46 5.51
CA PHE A 247 10.90 -4.36 6.36
C PHE A 247 10.45 -4.34 7.82
N LEU A 248 10.88 -5.36 8.54
CA LEU A 248 10.79 -5.47 9.99
C LEU A 248 12.17 -5.80 10.57
N ALA A 249 12.76 -4.85 11.28
CA ALA A 249 13.96 -5.04 12.08
C ALA A 249 13.58 -5.40 13.51
N VAL A 250 14.18 -6.44 14.07
CA VAL A 250 13.79 -6.99 15.38
C VAL A 250 15.00 -7.29 16.27
N SER A 251 14.81 -7.13 17.57
CA SER A 251 15.75 -7.59 18.59
C SER A 251 15.75 -9.12 18.75
N ASP A 252 14.60 -9.77 18.51
CA ASP A 252 14.41 -11.22 18.58
C ASP A 252 13.45 -11.69 17.49
N PRO A 253 13.72 -12.80 16.78
CA PRO A 253 12.85 -13.36 15.76
C PRO A 253 11.41 -13.65 16.18
N VAL A 254 11.14 -13.86 17.46
CA VAL A 254 9.77 -14.08 17.99
C VAL A 254 8.84 -12.92 17.66
N LEU A 255 9.39 -11.70 17.55
CA LEU A 255 8.62 -10.50 17.21
C LEU A 255 8.08 -10.51 15.78
N TYR A 256 8.74 -11.22 14.85
CA TYR A 256 8.21 -11.34 13.49
C TYR A 256 6.79 -11.91 13.49
N SER A 257 6.59 -13.04 14.17
CA SER A 257 5.27 -13.67 14.25
C SER A 257 4.25 -12.80 14.99
N PHE A 258 4.68 -12.04 16.00
CA PHE A 258 3.82 -11.11 16.72
C PHE A 258 3.36 -9.96 15.81
N VAL A 259 4.27 -9.35 15.06
CA VAL A 259 3.98 -8.24 14.14
C VAL A 259 3.12 -8.71 12.96
N MET A 260 3.47 -9.83 12.33
CA MET A 260 2.75 -10.32 11.14
C MET A 260 1.34 -10.84 11.44
N LYS A 261 1.10 -11.33 12.67
CA LYS A 261 -0.26 -11.64 13.14
C LYS A 261 -1.08 -10.39 13.46
N SER A 262 -0.51 -9.20 13.33
CA SER A 262 -1.13 -7.91 13.68
C SER A 262 -1.98 -7.30 12.56
N SER A 263 -2.57 -8.10 11.69
CA SER A 263 -3.55 -7.61 10.73
C SER A 263 -4.95 -7.60 11.36
N GLY A 264 -5.38 -6.42 11.81
CA GLY A 264 -6.72 -6.16 12.35
C GLY A 264 -6.79 -6.07 13.89
N PRO A 265 -7.87 -5.49 14.43
CA PRO A 265 -8.08 -5.44 15.88
C PRO A 265 -8.01 -6.86 16.43
N VAL A 266 -7.33 -7.04 17.58
CA VAL A 266 -7.37 -8.30 18.33
C VAL A 266 -8.79 -8.46 18.88
N ARG A 267 -9.69 -8.91 18.03
CA ARG A 267 -10.80 -9.73 18.47
C ARG A 267 -10.19 -11.11 18.65
N ASP A 268 -10.43 -11.76 19.76
CA ASP A 268 -9.91 -13.11 20.06
C ASP A 268 -10.18 -14.13 18.93
N ARG A 269 -11.10 -13.81 18.03
CA ARG A 269 -11.40 -14.49 16.74
C ARG A 269 -12.05 -13.52 15.77
N PRO A 270 -11.79 -13.64 14.44
CA PRO A 270 -12.50 -12.87 13.42
C PRO A 270 -14.02 -13.04 13.56
N VAL A 271 -14.75 -11.99 13.25
CA VAL A 271 -16.21 -12.06 13.09
C VAL A 271 -16.50 -12.27 11.60
N TYR A 272 -17.22 -13.34 11.30
CA TYR A 272 -17.63 -13.67 9.95
C TYR A 272 -19.07 -13.24 9.72
N GLY A 273 -19.31 -12.35 8.74
CA GLY A 273 -20.64 -12.01 8.28
C GLY A 273 -21.09 -13.01 7.21
N LEU A 274 -22.34 -13.40 7.21
CA LEU A 274 -22.93 -14.18 6.13
C LEU A 274 -24.12 -13.44 5.52
N THR A 275 -24.07 -13.23 4.21
CA THR A 275 -25.16 -12.63 3.43
C THR A 275 -25.39 -13.42 2.14
N ALA A 276 -26.59 -13.36 1.61
CA ALA A 276 -26.93 -14.04 0.35
C ALA A 276 -27.98 -13.26 -0.45
N ASN A 277 -28.16 -13.67 -1.71
CA ASN A 277 -29.36 -13.35 -2.45
C ASN A 277 -30.49 -14.33 -2.03
N PRO A 278 -31.54 -13.89 -1.35
CA PRO A 278 -32.60 -14.78 -0.84
C PRO A 278 -33.36 -15.48 -1.95
N ASN A 279 -33.34 -14.96 -3.18
CA ASN A 279 -34.01 -15.54 -4.34
C ASN A 279 -33.13 -16.56 -5.10
N SER A 280 -31.89 -16.81 -4.64
CA SER A 280 -31.02 -17.80 -5.25
C SER A 280 -31.53 -19.23 -4.99
N ALA A 281 -31.39 -20.12 -5.98
CA ALA A 281 -31.60 -21.54 -5.81
C ALA A 281 -30.66 -22.08 -4.71
N ASP A 282 -31.11 -23.03 -3.93
CA ASP A 282 -30.33 -23.77 -2.93
C ASP A 282 -29.68 -22.91 -1.81
N VAL A 283 -30.02 -21.62 -1.73
CA VAL A 283 -29.42 -20.69 -0.75
C VAL A 283 -29.50 -21.23 0.69
N GLN A 284 -30.61 -21.87 1.07
CA GLN A 284 -30.76 -22.45 2.40
C GLN A 284 -29.78 -23.60 2.66
N SER A 285 -29.60 -24.48 1.66
CA SER A 285 -28.66 -25.60 1.76
C SER A 285 -27.22 -25.10 1.85
N LEU A 286 -26.84 -24.15 0.99
CA LEU A 286 -25.50 -23.56 0.99
C LEU A 286 -25.21 -22.78 2.29
N ALA A 287 -26.16 -22.00 2.79
CA ALA A 287 -26.01 -21.27 4.04
C ALA A 287 -25.78 -22.21 5.23
N ARG A 288 -26.51 -23.32 5.30
CA ARG A 288 -26.29 -24.35 6.33
C ARG A 288 -24.90 -24.96 6.24
N ARG A 289 -24.44 -25.31 5.03
CA ARG A 289 -23.07 -25.83 4.81
C ARG A 289 -22.00 -24.84 5.28
N VAL A 290 -22.18 -23.54 4.98
CA VAL A 290 -21.27 -22.49 5.47
C VAL A 290 -21.26 -22.45 6.98
N VAL A 291 -22.43 -22.43 7.63
CA VAL A 291 -22.53 -22.40 9.09
C VAL A 291 -21.90 -23.65 9.74
N ASP A 292 -22.13 -24.83 9.16
CA ASP A 292 -21.54 -26.07 9.65
C ASP A 292 -20.01 -26.07 9.50
N ALA A 293 -19.49 -25.60 8.36
CA ALA A 293 -18.05 -25.48 8.13
C ALA A 293 -17.38 -24.44 9.04
N MET A 294 -18.13 -23.41 9.46
CA MET A 294 -17.68 -22.32 10.35
C MET A 294 -18.03 -22.58 11.82
N LYS A 295 -18.41 -23.80 12.18
CA LYS A 295 -18.78 -24.15 13.56
C LYS A 295 -17.65 -23.81 14.54
N GLY A 296 -18.00 -23.06 15.57
CA GLY A 296 -17.07 -22.58 16.60
C GLY A 296 -16.45 -21.20 16.31
N GLU A 297 -16.71 -20.62 15.14
CA GLU A 297 -16.35 -19.24 14.82
C GLU A 297 -17.49 -18.27 15.21
N ARG A 298 -17.13 -16.97 15.34
CA ARG A 298 -18.12 -15.91 15.60
C ARG A 298 -18.77 -15.52 14.28
N MET A 299 -20.08 -15.75 14.15
CA MET A 299 -20.83 -15.41 12.95
C MET A 299 -21.91 -14.37 13.23
N VAL A 300 -22.13 -13.49 12.25
CA VAL A 300 -23.21 -12.50 12.19
C VAL A 300 -23.96 -12.71 10.89
N PHE A 301 -25.29 -12.69 10.93
CA PHE A 301 -26.15 -12.96 9.78
C PHE A 301 -26.94 -11.71 9.42
N ASP A 302 -27.03 -11.38 8.14
CA ASP A 302 -28.00 -10.37 7.72
C ASP A 302 -29.45 -10.85 7.91
N GLU A 303 -30.41 -9.94 7.77
CA GLU A 303 -31.82 -10.23 7.99
C GLU A 303 -32.33 -11.37 7.08
N ALA A 304 -31.87 -11.42 5.82
CA ALA A 304 -32.31 -12.42 4.85
C ALA A 304 -31.82 -13.82 5.24
N ILE A 305 -30.54 -13.97 5.61
CA ILE A 305 -29.95 -15.25 6.06
C ILE A 305 -30.50 -15.65 7.41
N ALA A 306 -30.65 -14.72 8.33
CA ALA A 306 -31.22 -15.01 9.66
C ALA A 306 -32.64 -15.59 9.53
N GLY A 307 -33.49 -15.02 8.64
CA GLY A 307 -34.82 -15.56 8.33
C GLY A 307 -34.80 -16.98 7.73
N ILE A 308 -33.84 -17.24 6.82
CA ILE A 308 -33.67 -18.56 6.17
C ILE A 308 -33.20 -19.64 7.18
N LEU A 309 -32.32 -19.27 8.10
CA LEU A 309 -31.72 -20.18 9.07
C LEU A 309 -32.57 -20.30 10.36
N GLY A 310 -33.50 -19.39 10.62
CA GLY A 310 -34.29 -19.32 11.85
C GLY A 310 -33.46 -18.87 13.06
N THR A 311 -32.51 -17.93 12.85
CA THR A 311 -31.62 -17.38 13.86
C THR A 311 -31.77 -15.85 13.99
N GLU A 312 -31.05 -15.23 14.93
CA GLU A 312 -31.06 -13.78 15.11
C GLU A 312 -30.21 -13.10 14.03
N SER A 313 -30.71 -11.95 13.53
CA SER A 313 -29.97 -11.07 12.62
C SER A 313 -29.07 -10.12 13.39
N GLY A 314 -28.01 -9.65 12.73
CA GLY A 314 -27.10 -8.65 13.24
C GLY A 314 -26.52 -7.77 12.14
N ASP A 315 -25.77 -6.76 12.53
CA ASP A 315 -25.14 -5.85 11.60
C ASP A 315 -23.86 -6.47 11.00
N ILE A 316 -23.95 -6.94 9.75
CA ILE A 316 -22.80 -7.55 9.02
C ILE A 316 -21.69 -6.55 8.73
N SER A 317 -21.91 -5.22 8.82
CA SER A 317 -20.85 -4.22 8.66
C SER A 317 -19.81 -4.30 9.78
N THR A 318 -20.14 -4.96 10.88
CA THR A 318 -19.24 -5.23 12.02
C THR A 318 -18.32 -6.42 11.80
N ALA A 319 -18.51 -7.18 10.71
CA ALA A 319 -17.71 -8.35 10.38
C ALA A 319 -16.33 -7.96 9.80
N ASP A 320 -15.32 -8.78 10.13
CA ASP A 320 -13.98 -8.65 9.56
C ASP A 320 -13.90 -9.30 8.16
N VAL A 321 -14.65 -10.41 7.98
CA VAL A 321 -14.80 -11.12 6.71
C VAL A 321 -16.28 -11.32 6.43
N ILE A 322 -16.74 -10.92 5.23
CA ILE A 322 -18.11 -11.18 4.79
C ILE A 322 -18.12 -12.31 3.76
N ILE A 323 -18.77 -13.40 4.09
CA ILE A 323 -19.03 -14.52 3.18
C ILE A 323 -20.34 -14.21 2.44
N THR A 324 -20.31 -14.23 1.11
CA THR A 324 -21.48 -13.97 0.28
C THR A 324 -21.87 -15.25 -0.48
N ILE A 325 -23.18 -15.58 -0.53
CA ILE A 325 -23.71 -16.66 -1.36
C ILE A 325 -24.55 -16.06 -2.47
N GLY A 326 -24.06 -16.15 -3.72
CA GLY A 326 -24.73 -15.59 -4.88
C GLY A 326 -23.79 -15.24 -6.01
N GLY A 327 -24.23 -14.39 -6.92
CA GLY A 327 -23.40 -13.83 -8.00
C GLY A 327 -22.73 -12.52 -7.60
N ASP A 328 -22.09 -11.87 -8.60
CA ASP A 328 -21.34 -10.62 -8.42
C ASP A 328 -22.19 -9.50 -7.77
N GLY A 329 -23.48 -9.38 -8.07
CA GLY A 329 -24.38 -8.40 -7.46
C GLY A 329 -24.48 -8.53 -5.93
N THR A 330 -24.36 -9.76 -5.37
CA THR A 330 -24.36 -9.98 -3.91
C THR A 330 -23.06 -9.48 -3.29
N ILE A 331 -21.93 -9.70 -3.98
CA ILE A 331 -20.61 -9.20 -3.58
C ILE A 331 -20.57 -7.68 -3.61
N LEU A 332 -21.09 -7.07 -4.70
CA LEU A 332 -21.16 -5.60 -4.84
C LEU A 332 -21.99 -4.97 -3.73
N ARG A 333 -23.14 -5.59 -3.37
CA ARG A 333 -23.95 -5.14 -2.25
C ARG A 333 -23.20 -5.21 -0.93
N ALA A 334 -22.50 -6.31 -0.65
CA ALA A 334 -21.68 -6.46 0.57
C ALA A 334 -20.55 -5.43 0.62
N ALA A 335 -19.92 -5.10 -0.53
CA ALA A 335 -18.85 -4.13 -0.64
C ALA A 335 -19.28 -2.66 -0.38
N GLN A 336 -20.57 -2.37 -0.37
CA GLN A 336 -21.10 -1.05 -0.02
C GLN A 336 -21.12 -0.81 1.50
N GLY A 337 -21.12 -1.88 2.30
CA GLY A 337 -21.30 -1.82 3.77
C GLY A 337 -20.06 -1.47 4.58
N GLY A 338 -18.88 -1.33 3.97
CA GLY A 338 -17.66 -1.02 4.73
C GLY A 338 -16.37 -1.55 4.11
N ASP A 339 -15.34 -1.72 4.95
CA ASP A 339 -13.99 -2.16 4.57
C ASP A 339 -13.72 -3.66 4.85
N ALA A 340 -14.77 -4.46 5.10
CA ALA A 340 -14.64 -5.89 5.32
C ALA A 340 -14.03 -6.60 4.10
N VAL A 341 -13.28 -7.67 4.36
CA VAL A 341 -12.76 -8.54 3.28
C VAL A 341 -13.87 -9.48 2.84
N ILE A 342 -14.08 -9.67 1.54
CA ILE A 342 -15.19 -10.45 1.01
C ILE A 342 -14.72 -11.78 0.44
N LEU A 343 -15.42 -12.87 0.81
CA LEU A 343 -15.33 -14.18 0.16
C LEU A 343 -16.62 -14.44 -0.63
N GLY A 344 -16.53 -14.61 -1.94
CA GLY A 344 -17.67 -14.90 -2.79
C GLY A 344 -17.85 -16.40 -3.05
N ILE A 345 -18.99 -16.95 -2.64
CA ILE A 345 -19.44 -18.31 -3.01
C ILE A 345 -20.43 -18.17 -4.16
N ASN A 346 -20.07 -18.70 -5.32
CA ASN A 346 -20.89 -18.66 -6.52
C ASN A 346 -22.06 -19.65 -6.41
N ASN A 347 -23.25 -19.19 -6.71
CA ASN A 347 -24.46 -20.05 -6.76
C ASN A 347 -24.95 -20.29 -8.19
N GLY A 348 -24.04 -20.73 -9.09
CA GLY A 348 -24.39 -21.24 -10.43
C GLY A 348 -24.54 -20.17 -11.53
N GLY A 349 -24.20 -18.90 -11.26
CA GLY A 349 -24.21 -17.84 -12.29
C GLY A 349 -22.84 -17.61 -12.92
N VAL A 350 -22.83 -16.90 -14.07
CA VAL A 350 -21.59 -16.35 -14.63
C VAL A 350 -21.22 -15.09 -13.85
N GLY A 351 -20.23 -15.20 -12.95
CA GLY A 351 -19.70 -14.07 -12.18
C GLY A 351 -18.17 -14.04 -12.21
N PHE A 352 -17.54 -12.87 -12.14
CA PHE A 352 -16.10 -12.69 -12.14
C PHE A 352 -15.51 -12.45 -10.75
N LEU A 353 -16.36 -12.14 -9.76
CA LEU A 353 -15.95 -11.81 -8.40
C LEU A 353 -16.10 -12.98 -7.41
N ALA A 354 -17.08 -13.90 -7.66
CA ALA A 354 -17.28 -15.08 -6.84
C ALA A 354 -16.34 -16.21 -7.25
N ASP A 355 -15.44 -16.63 -6.36
CA ASP A 355 -14.36 -17.58 -6.65
C ASP A 355 -14.63 -19.01 -6.17
N VAL A 356 -15.47 -19.18 -5.15
CA VAL A 356 -15.70 -20.50 -4.53
C VAL A 356 -16.90 -21.15 -5.19
N SER A 357 -16.70 -22.36 -5.75
CA SER A 357 -17.82 -23.14 -6.25
C SER A 357 -18.61 -23.78 -5.08
N PRO A 358 -19.88 -24.15 -5.27
CA PRO A 358 -20.65 -24.89 -4.25
C PRO A 358 -19.94 -26.16 -3.78
N ASP A 359 -19.19 -26.83 -4.64
CA ASP A 359 -18.51 -28.08 -4.32
C ASP A 359 -17.27 -27.88 -3.43
N ASP A 360 -16.69 -26.66 -3.45
CA ASP A 360 -15.44 -26.35 -2.76
C ASP A 360 -15.65 -25.59 -1.41
N ILE A 361 -16.89 -25.39 -0.97
CA ILE A 361 -17.22 -24.55 0.21
C ILE A 361 -16.41 -24.96 1.43
N GLU A 362 -16.43 -26.23 1.80
CA GLU A 362 -15.79 -26.74 3.03
C GLU A 362 -14.27 -26.56 2.95
N THR A 363 -13.68 -26.87 1.80
CA THR A 363 -12.24 -26.72 1.58
C THR A 363 -11.81 -25.25 1.62
N ALA A 364 -12.57 -24.37 0.96
CA ALA A 364 -12.30 -22.92 0.95
C ALA A 364 -12.40 -22.33 2.36
N LEU A 365 -13.44 -22.66 3.11
CA LEU A 365 -13.64 -22.16 4.47
C LEU A 365 -12.63 -22.73 5.46
N ALA A 366 -12.17 -23.98 5.27
CA ALA A 366 -11.07 -24.54 6.07
C ALA A 366 -9.77 -23.72 5.86
N ARG A 367 -9.44 -23.37 4.62
CA ARG A 367 -8.30 -22.50 4.29
C ARG A 367 -8.46 -21.09 4.88
N VAL A 368 -9.66 -20.51 4.80
CA VAL A 368 -9.94 -19.19 5.39
C VAL A 368 -9.75 -19.21 6.91
N ARG A 369 -10.23 -20.24 7.61
CA ARG A 369 -10.03 -20.42 9.06
C ARG A 369 -8.55 -20.61 9.44
N ALA A 370 -7.79 -21.27 8.57
CA ALA A 370 -6.35 -21.48 8.75
C ALA A 370 -5.51 -20.23 8.42
N GLY A 371 -6.11 -19.19 7.80
CA GLY A 371 -5.40 -18.02 7.31
C GLY A 371 -4.60 -18.28 6.02
N GLU A 372 -4.93 -19.34 5.28
CA GLU A 372 -4.23 -19.79 4.05
C GLU A 372 -4.85 -19.14 2.81
N TYR A 373 -4.83 -17.82 2.75
CA TYR A 373 -5.33 -17.02 1.64
C TYR A 373 -4.53 -15.73 1.50
N THR A 374 -4.67 -15.07 0.36
CA THR A 374 -4.20 -13.70 0.14
C THR A 374 -5.38 -12.75 0.03
N ILE A 375 -5.17 -11.47 0.35
CA ILE A 375 -6.17 -10.43 0.13
C ILE A 375 -5.78 -9.66 -1.11
N THR A 376 -6.68 -9.64 -2.08
CA THR A 376 -6.54 -8.80 -3.26
C THR A 376 -7.31 -7.50 -3.04
N GLU A 377 -6.62 -6.38 -3.22
CA GLU A 377 -7.22 -5.04 -3.14
C GLU A 377 -7.44 -4.45 -4.54
N ARG A 378 -8.59 -3.79 -4.71
CA ARG A 378 -8.96 -3.07 -5.94
C ARG A 378 -9.47 -1.68 -5.58
N PHE A 379 -9.19 -0.68 -6.40
CA PHE A 379 -9.73 0.64 -6.17
C PHE A 379 -11.22 0.71 -6.53
N LYS A 380 -11.91 1.64 -5.91
CA LYS A 380 -13.31 2.01 -6.17
C LYS A 380 -13.36 3.39 -6.82
N ILE A 381 -14.51 3.75 -7.39
CA ILE A 381 -14.78 5.10 -7.90
C ILE A 381 -15.79 5.77 -6.98
N ASP A 382 -15.50 6.97 -6.52
CA ASP A 382 -16.47 7.85 -5.86
C ASP A 382 -17.19 8.72 -6.89
N ALA A 383 -18.52 8.80 -6.79
CA ALA A 383 -19.34 9.69 -7.59
C ALA A 383 -19.86 10.86 -6.77
N TYR A 384 -19.83 12.05 -7.35
CA TYR A 384 -20.35 13.27 -6.75
C TYR A 384 -21.35 13.92 -7.72
N LEU A 385 -22.54 14.27 -7.24
CA LEU A 385 -23.54 15.06 -7.96
C LEU A 385 -23.50 16.49 -7.42
N ASP A 386 -23.14 17.45 -8.27
CA ASP A 386 -23.00 18.86 -7.89
C ASP A 386 -22.19 19.06 -6.59
N GLY A 387 -21.12 18.27 -6.43
CA GLY A 387 -20.20 18.30 -5.28
C GLY A 387 -20.64 17.48 -4.06
N VAL A 388 -21.83 16.87 -4.07
CA VAL A 388 -22.31 15.99 -2.99
C VAL A 388 -22.03 14.54 -3.35
N LYS A 389 -21.38 13.79 -2.44
CA LYS A 389 -21.06 12.37 -2.66
C LYS A 389 -22.34 11.54 -2.77
N MET A 390 -22.47 10.80 -3.85
CA MET A 390 -23.57 9.86 -4.11
C MET A 390 -23.29 8.46 -3.58
N GLY A 391 -22.07 7.99 -3.74
CA GLY A 391 -21.65 6.64 -3.38
C GLY A 391 -20.29 6.27 -3.95
N SER A 392 -19.89 5.01 -3.71
CA SER A 392 -18.65 4.43 -4.21
C SER A 392 -18.95 3.16 -4.98
N ALA A 393 -18.44 3.03 -6.20
CA ALA A 393 -18.61 1.84 -7.03
C ALA A 393 -17.35 0.97 -7.09
N VAL A 394 -17.55 -0.33 -7.05
CA VAL A 394 -16.53 -1.35 -7.36
C VAL A 394 -16.46 -1.57 -8.87
N ASN A 395 -17.62 -1.71 -9.54
CA ASN A 395 -17.70 -1.93 -10.97
C ASN A 395 -17.81 -0.61 -11.74
N GLU A 396 -18.97 0.03 -11.67
CA GLU A 396 -19.27 1.19 -12.50
C GLU A 396 -20.34 2.10 -11.90
N ILE A 397 -20.34 3.33 -12.38
CA ILE A 397 -21.48 4.25 -12.24
C ILE A 397 -22.05 4.51 -13.64
N VAL A 398 -23.36 4.35 -13.76
CA VAL A 398 -24.12 4.55 -14.98
C VAL A 398 -24.91 5.85 -14.87
N VAL A 399 -24.73 6.79 -15.80
CA VAL A 399 -25.61 7.96 -15.95
C VAL A 399 -26.48 7.70 -17.16
N HIS A 400 -27.77 7.49 -16.97
CA HIS A 400 -28.68 7.07 -18.01
C HIS A 400 -29.89 8.04 -18.14
N THR A 401 -30.51 8.10 -19.32
CA THR A 401 -31.78 8.82 -19.49
C THR A 401 -32.86 8.23 -18.56
N ASP A 402 -33.65 9.09 -17.94
CA ASP A 402 -34.82 8.72 -17.14
C ASP A 402 -36.02 8.25 -17.96
N THR A 403 -35.99 8.47 -19.27
CA THR A 403 -37.09 8.18 -20.19
C THR A 403 -36.59 7.31 -21.35
N VAL A 404 -37.22 6.15 -21.54
CA VAL A 404 -36.91 5.22 -22.64
C VAL A 404 -37.07 5.90 -23.99
N ALA A 405 -36.19 5.62 -24.95
CA ALA A 405 -36.19 6.15 -26.32
C ALA A 405 -36.02 7.70 -26.40
N LYS A 406 -35.46 8.32 -25.41
CA LYS A 406 -35.17 9.77 -25.35
C LYS A 406 -33.69 10.02 -25.14
N ILE A 407 -32.92 10.09 -26.24
CA ILE A 407 -31.48 10.37 -26.23
C ILE A 407 -31.18 11.68 -25.49
N ARG A 408 -30.11 11.70 -24.72
CA ARG A 408 -29.55 12.88 -24.04
C ARG A 408 -28.26 13.31 -24.70
N GLN A 409 -27.84 14.53 -24.45
CA GLN A 409 -26.56 15.07 -24.85
C GLN A 409 -25.67 15.15 -23.61
N PHE A 410 -24.53 14.50 -23.66
CA PHE A 410 -23.54 14.46 -22.58
C PHE A 410 -22.23 15.08 -23.06
N ARG A 411 -21.59 15.85 -22.20
CA ARG A 411 -20.21 16.26 -22.35
C ARG A 411 -19.37 15.49 -21.33
N VAL A 412 -18.33 14.86 -21.80
CA VAL A 412 -17.38 14.14 -20.97
C VAL A 412 -16.08 14.93 -20.94
N LEU A 413 -15.65 15.31 -19.73
CA LEU A 413 -14.38 15.99 -19.51
C LEU A 413 -13.46 15.07 -18.71
N VAL A 414 -12.17 15.13 -19.01
CA VAL A 414 -11.11 14.47 -18.26
C VAL A 414 -10.14 15.56 -17.80
N ASP A 415 -9.95 15.68 -16.50
CA ASP A 415 -9.12 16.72 -15.87
C ASP A 415 -9.47 18.15 -16.35
N GLY A 416 -10.78 18.39 -16.56
CA GLY A 416 -11.31 19.67 -17.03
C GLY A 416 -11.25 19.90 -18.54
N HIS A 417 -10.62 19.00 -19.29
CA HIS A 417 -10.54 19.08 -20.75
C HIS A 417 -11.66 18.29 -21.42
N LEU A 418 -12.37 18.89 -22.38
CA LEU A 418 -13.42 18.22 -23.12
C LEU A 418 -12.84 17.06 -23.94
N ALA A 419 -13.12 15.83 -23.51
CA ALA A 419 -12.70 14.62 -24.20
C ALA A 419 -13.66 14.24 -25.33
N THR A 420 -14.99 14.35 -25.10
CA THR A 420 -15.99 14.08 -26.12
C THR A 420 -17.32 14.74 -25.77
N GLU A 421 -18.12 15.00 -26.81
CA GLU A 421 -19.53 15.37 -26.68
C GLU A 421 -20.37 14.39 -27.49
N VAL A 422 -21.32 13.73 -26.84
CA VAL A 422 -22.05 12.62 -27.44
C VAL A 422 -23.56 12.69 -27.13
N ARG A 423 -24.37 12.32 -28.13
CA ARG A 423 -25.79 12.03 -27.94
C ARG A 423 -25.95 10.51 -27.76
N ALA A 424 -26.44 10.09 -26.60
CA ALA A 424 -26.52 8.70 -26.19
C ALA A 424 -27.68 8.46 -25.23
N ASP A 425 -28.02 7.22 -24.96
CA ASP A 425 -28.96 6.87 -23.89
C ASP A 425 -28.29 7.03 -22.50
N GLY A 426 -26.96 6.97 -22.42
CA GLY A 426 -26.24 7.18 -21.18
C GLY A 426 -24.72 7.12 -21.35
N ILE A 427 -24.03 7.26 -20.24
CA ILE A 427 -22.58 7.10 -20.11
C ILE A 427 -22.28 6.19 -18.92
N ILE A 428 -21.35 5.26 -19.08
CA ILE A 428 -20.79 4.45 -18.00
C ILE A 428 -19.38 4.96 -17.68
N VAL A 429 -19.06 5.10 -16.40
CA VAL A 429 -17.69 5.23 -15.90
C VAL A 429 -17.37 3.98 -15.10
N SER A 430 -16.42 3.16 -15.57
CA SER A 430 -16.14 1.83 -15.01
C SER A 430 -14.69 1.69 -14.57
N THR A 431 -14.49 0.89 -13.52
CA THR A 431 -13.17 0.39 -13.08
C THR A 431 -12.71 -0.77 -13.97
N PRO A 432 -11.47 -1.26 -13.85
CA PRO A 432 -11.04 -2.50 -14.47
C PRO A 432 -11.87 -3.72 -14.02
N VAL A 433 -12.32 -3.76 -12.77
CA VAL A 433 -13.21 -4.83 -12.26
C VAL A 433 -14.53 -4.81 -13.03
N GLY A 434 -15.14 -3.64 -13.19
CA GLY A 434 -16.39 -3.46 -13.93
C GLY A 434 -16.24 -3.62 -15.44
N SER A 435 -15.01 -3.70 -15.97
CA SER A 435 -14.80 -3.93 -17.41
C SER A 435 -15.37 -5.27 -17.91
N THR A 436 -15.61 -6.21 -17.01
CA THR A 436 -16.30 -7.49 -17.28
C THR A 436 -17.81 -7.46 -16.98
N GLY A 437 -18.33 -6.32 -16.53
CA GLY A 437 -19.75 -6.07 -16.23
C GLY A 437 -20.52 -5.43 -17.39
N TYR A 438 -21.32 -4.42 -17.09
CA TYR A 438 -22.18 -3.76 -18.08
C TYR A 438 -21.37 -3.09 -19.20
N ALA A 439 -20.20 -2.53 -18.88
CA ALA A 439 -19.30 -1.92 -19.87
C ALA A 439 -18.91 -2.89 -21.00
N MET A 440 -18.69 -4.19 -20.70
CA MET A 440 -18.35 -5.21 -21.67
C MET A 440 -19.44 -5.38 -22.73
N SER A 441 -20.72 -5.35 -22.35
CA SER A 441 -21.84 -5.53 -23.28
C SER A 441 -21.96 -4.39 -24.33
N LEU A 442 -21.28 -3.26 -24.05
CA LEU A 442 -21.24 -2.08 -24.92
C LEU A 442 -19.93 -1.97 -25.71
N GLY A 443 -19.12 -3.04 -25.72
CA GLY A 443 -17.89 -3.12 -26.49
C GLY A 443 -16.70 -2.43 -25.83
N ALA A 444 -16.74 -2.20 -24.52
CA ALA A 444 -15.55 -1.79 -23.78
C ALA A 444 -14.49 -2.90 -23.80
N PRO A 445 -13.20 -2.55 -23.81
CA PRO A 445 -12.13 -3.54 -23.65
C PRO A 445 -12.19 -4.15 -22.25
N MET A 446 -11.98 -5.46 -22.17
CA MET A 446 -11.75 -6.16 -20.92
C MET A 446 -10.38 -5.75 -20.38
N MET A 447 -10.33 -5.34 -19.13
CA MET A 447 -9.11 -4.88 -18.46
C MET A 447 -8.70 -5.87 -17.37
N ASP A 448 -7.41 -6.17 -17.26
CA ASP A 448 -6.87 -6.86 -16.10
C ASP A 448 -7.18 -6.01 -14.84
N PRO A 449 -7.74 -6.60 -13.78
CA PRO A 449 -8.10 -5.85 -12.56
C PRO A 449 -6.94 -5.14 -11.85
N ARG A 450 -5.70 -5.43 -12.24
CA ARG A 450 -4.48 -4.77 -11.73
C ARG A 450 -4.14 -3.47 -12.46
N VAL A 451 -4.78 -3.21 -13.61
CA VAL A 451 -4.54 -1.98 -14.38
C VAL A 451 -5.13 -0.78 -13.64
N GLU A 452 -4.37 0.29 -13.49
CA GLU A 452 -4.83 1.52 -12.86
C GLU A 452 -5.40 2.50 -13.91
N ALA A 453 -6.61 2.20 -14.40
CA ALA A 453 -7.29 2.99 -15.41
C ALA A 453 -8.81 3.04 -15.15
N LEU A 454 -9.48 4.03 -15.74
CA LEU A 454 -10.93 4.11 -15.85
C LEU A 454 -11.33 3.96 -17.31
N VAL A 455 -12.48 3.37 -17.57
CA VAL A 455 -13.06 3.38 -18.91
C VAL A 455 -14.40 4.13 -18.90
N VAL A 456 -14.56 5.04 -19.86
CA VAL A 456 -15.79 5.81 -20.10
C VAL A 456 -16.44 5.27 -21.35
N VAL A 457 -17.69 4.78 -21.25
CA VAL A 457 -18.38 4.05 -22.31
C VAL A 457 -19.73 4.70 -22.60
N PRO A 458 -19.97 5.20 -23.82
CA PRO A 458 -21.30 5.68 -24.22
C PRO A 458 -22.29 4.52 -24.41
N ILE A 459 -23.52 4.68 -23.91
CA ILE A 459 -24.61 3.71 -24.08
C ILE A 459 -25.44 4.11 -25.32
N ALA A 460 -25.56 3.21 -26.30
CA ALA A 460 -26.37 3.41 -27.51
C ALA A 460 -26.14 4.79 -28.18
N ALA A 461 -24.86 5.13 -28.39
CA ALA A 461 -24.50 6.42 -28.99
C ALA A 461 -25.06 6.60 -30.39
N TYR A 462 -25.68 7.76 -30.66
CA TYR A 462 -26.27 8.09 -31.98
C TYR A 462 -25.24 8.12 -33.11
N LYS A 463 -23.96 8.50 -32.82
CA LYS A 463 -22.88 8.48 -33.79
C LYS A 463 -22.12 7.17 -33.72
N PHE A 464 -22.03 6.44 -34.82
CA PHE A 464 -21.31 5.17 -34.93
C PHE A 464 -19.80 5.25 -34.56
N ALA A 465 -19.20 6.44 -34.65
CA ALA A 465 -17.79 6.68 -34.35
C ALA A 465 -17.48 6.91 -32.86
N SER A 466 -18.48 6.93 -31.99
CA SER A 466 -18.24 7.08 -30.53
C SER A 466 -17.58 5.81 -29.99
N ARG A 467 -16.40 5.96 -29.40
CA ARG A 467 -15.57 4.85 -28.86
C ARG A 467 -15.45 4.99 -27.35
N PRO A 468 -15.29 3.88 -26.63
CA PRO A 468 -14.84 3.93 -25.23
C PRO A 468 -13.52 4.69 -25.09
N ILE A 469 -13.41 5.47 -24.03
CA ILE A 469 -12.19 6.23 -23.69
C ILE A 469 -11.59 5.59 -22.44
N ILE A 470 -10.29 5.30 -22.47
CA ILE A 470 -9.52 4.86 -21.29
C ILE A 470 -8.71 6.05 -20.79
N THR A 471 -8.75 6.31 -19.49
CA THR A 471 -7.96 7.34 -18.83
C THR A 471 -7.31 6.78 -17.56
N SER A 472 -6.35 7.52 -16.97
CA SER A 472 -5.74 7.14 -15.70
C SER A 472 -6.78 7.04 -14.58
N SER A 473 -6.59 6.11 -13.63
CA SER A 473 -7.42 6.02 -12.42
C SER A 473 -7.34 7.27 -11.55
N ASP A 474 -6.27 8.07 -11.67
CA ASP A 474 -6.08 9.30 -10.91
C ASP A 474 -6.72 10.52 -11.59
N SER A 475 -7.20 10.37 -12.84
CA SER A 475 -7.91 11.43 -13.54
C SER A 475 -9.30 11.64 -12.96
N LYS A 476 -9.70 12.91 -12.90
CA LYS A 476 -11.08 13.28 -12.61
C LYS A 476 -11.90 13.24 -13.91
N VAL A 477 -12.86 12.31 -13.98
CA VAL A 477 -13.84 12.27 -15.07
C VAL A 477 -15.06 13.11 -14.65
N THR A 478 -15.54 13.97 -15.54
CA THR A 478 -16.74 14.76 -15.33
C THR A 478 -17.75 14.49 -16.44
N ILE A 479 -19.00 14.26 -16.09
CA ILE A 479 -20.12 14.16 -17.02
C ILE A 479 -21.06 15.36 -16.78
N GLU A 480 -21.30 16.13 -17.83
CA GLU A 480 -22.28 17.22 -17.83
C GLU A 480 -23.51 16.81 -18.64
N CYS A 481 -24.70 16.88 -18.04
CA CYS A 481 -25.98 16.65 -18.69
C CYS A 481 -26.44 17.94 -19.38
N VAL A 482 -26.18 18.10 -20.68
CA VAL A 482 -26.27 19.40 -21.40
C VAL A 482 -27.70 19.94 -21.58
N LEU A 483 -28.75 19.11 -21.51
CA LEU A 483 -30.11 19.51 -21.75
C LEU A 483 -30.92 19.51 -20.45
N ASP A 484 -31.95 20.36 -20.42
CA ASP A 484 -32.90 20.55 -19.30
C ASP A 484 -33.88 19.37 -19.12
N ARG A 485 -33.35 18.14 -19.19
CA ARG A 485 -34.10 16.89 -19.04
C ARG A 485 -33.35 15.96 -18.09
N GLY A 486 -34.13 15.31 -17.23
CA GLY A 486 -33.59 14.41 -16.20
C GLY A 486 -32.83 13.20 -16.74
N CYS A 487 -31.92 12.74 -15.94
CA CYS A 487 -31.24 11.46 -16.03
C CYS A 487 -31.37 10.73 -14.69
N VAL A 488 -30.91 9.51 -14.65
CA VAL A 488 -30.71 8.73 -13.41
C VAL A 488 -29.28 8.30 -13.35
N ALA A 489 -28.67 8.41 -12.17
CA ALA A 489 -27.34 7.85 -11.91
C ALA A 489 -27.48 6.61 -11.04
N VAL A 490 -26.81 5.53 -11.42
CA VAL A 490 -26.89 4.22 -10.77
C VAL A 490 -25.49 3.76 -10.39
N VAL A 491 -25.28 3.44 -9.11
CA VAL A 491 -24.00 2.97 -8.56
C VAL A 491 -24.05 1.45 -8.41
N ASP A 492 -23.18 0.73 -9.09
CA ASP A 492 -23.06 -0.76 -9.08
C ASP A 492 -24.40 -1.50 -9.27
N GLY A 493 -25.39 -0.88 -9.93
CA GLY A 493 -26.73 -1.44 -10.06
C GLY A 493 -27.52 -1.56 -8.74
N GLN A 494 -27.05 -0.93 -7.65
CA GLN A 494 -27.64 -1.07 -6.30
C GLN A 494 -28.42 0.15 -5.85
N SER A 495 -27.95 1.35 -6.14
CA SER A 495 -28.58 2.59 -5.72
C SER A 495 -28.82 3.51 -6.90
N GLU A 496 -30.01 4.10 -6.97
CA GLU A 496 -30.42 5.03 -8.02
C GLU A 496 -30.66 6.41 -7.44
N GLN A 497 -30.20 7.44 -8.14
CA GLN A 497 -30.46 8.84 -7.79
C GLN A 497 -30.87 9.63 -9.00
N PRO A 498 -31.93 10.47 -8.90
CA PRO A 498 -32.35 11.35 -9.99
C PRO A 498 -31.29 12.44 -10.22
N VAL A 499 -31.05 12.75 -11.49
CA VAL A 499 -30.09 13.77 -11.94
C VAL A 499 -30.82 14.79 -12.75
N SER A 500 -30.85 16.04 -12.32
CA SER A 500 -31.51 17.14 -13.03
C SER A 500 -30.77 17.50 -14.31
N GLY A 501 -31.49 18.09 -15.30
CA GLY A 501 -30.85 18.68 -16.46
C GLY A 501 -29.90 19.80 -16.06
N GLY A 502 -28.75 19.88 -16.72
CA GLY A 502 -27.68 20.82 -16.39
C GLY A 502 -26.76 20.41 -15.23
N ALA A 503 -27.06 19.30 -14.55
CA ALA A 503 -26.26 18.81 -13.45
C ALA A 503 -24.87 18.31 -13.91
N ARG A 504 -23.92 18.33 -12.99
CA ARG A 504 -22.55 17.89 -13.16
C ARG A 504 -22.26 16.71 -12.23
N LEU A 505 -21.77 15.62 -12.81
CA LEU A 505 -21.32 14.47 -12.06
C LEU A 505 -19.79 14.36 -12.19
N ASP A 506 -19.14 14.30 -11.06
CA ASP A 506 -17.68 14.12 -10.96
C ASP A 506 -17.37 12.71 -10.45
N PHE A 507 -16.42 12.04 -11.08
CA PHE A 507 -15.96 10.70 -10.75
C PHE A 507 -14.46 10.75 -10.48
N VAL A 508 -14.07 10.26 -9.30
CA VAL A 508 -12.68 10.23 -8.86
C VAL A 508 -12.36 8.91 -8.20
N ARG A 509 -11.08 8.55 -8.16
CA ARG A 509 -10.61 7.39 -7.39
C ARG A 509 -11.02 7.54 -5.93
N SER A 510 -11.65 6.51 -5.38
CA SER A 510 -12.04 6.47 -3.97
C SER A 510 -10.83 6.22 -3.07
N PRO A 511 -10.74 6.84 -1.88
CA PRO A 511 -9.76 6.46 -0.87
C PRO A 511 -10.05 5.08 -0.28
N SER A 512 -11.29 4.59 -0.31
CA SER A 512 -11.65 3.24 0.13
C SER A 512 -11.35 2.21 -0.95
N LYS A 513 -11.05 0.98 -0.53
CA LYS A 513 -10.71 -0.12 -1.43
C LYS A 513 -11.76 -1.22 -1.37
N PHE A 514 -11.87 -1.99 -2.44
CA PHE A 514 -12.58 -3.25 -2.47
C PHE A 514 -11.59 -4.37 -2.19
N ARG A 515 -11.87 -5.20 -1.18
CA ARG A 515 -10.99 -6.26 -0.70
C ARG A 515 -11.65 -7.61 -0.86
N VAL A 516 -10.98 -8.55 -1.52
CA VAL A 516 -11.49 -9.92 -1.70
C VAL A 516 -10.45 -10.94 -1.26
N ILE A 517 -10.92 -12.04 -0.69
CA ILE A 517 -10.10 -13.22 -0.44
C ILE A 517 -9.80 -13.87 -1.79
N ASP A 518 -8.51 -14.09 -2.04
CA ASP A 518 -8.00 -14.81 -3.20
C ASP A 518 -7.45 -16.17 -2.73
N LEU A 519 -8.04 -17.22 -3.25
CA LEU A 519 -7.65 -18.60 -2.98
C LEU A 519 -6.74 -19.21 -4.08
N GLY A 520 -6.23 -18.35 -4.99
CA GLY A 520 -5.23 -18.73 -5.98
C GLY A 520 -5.75 -18.96 -7.38
N THR A 521 -6.98 -18.51 -7.72
CA THR A 521 -7.52 -18.55 -9.07
C THR A 521 -7.18 -17.27 -9.83
N ASP A 522 -6.38 -17.35 -10.90
CA ASP A 522 -6.01 -16.18 -11.69
C ASP A 522 -7.15 -15.65 -12.58
N PHE A 523 -7.09 -14.34 -12.89
CA PHE A 523 -8.10 -13.64 -13.68
C PHE A 523 -8.31 -14.25 -15.07
N TYR A 524 -7.26 -14.64 -15.77
CA TYR A 524 -7.35 -15.14 -17.14
C TYR A 524 -7.93 -16.56 -17.20
N THR A 525 -7.69 -17.38 -16.18
CA THR A 525 -8.38 -18.67 -16.01
C THR A 525 -9.89 -18.44 -15.87
N ARG A 526 -10.32 -17.46 -15.04
CA ARG A 526 -11.74 -17.10 -14.90
C ARG A 526 -12.35 -16.61 -16.21
N VAL A 527 -11.64 -15.76 -16.95
CA VAL A 527 -12.08 -15.29 -18.27
C VAL A 527 -12.31 -16.46 -19.22
N ARG A 528 -11.34 -17.38 -19.31
CA ARG A 528 -11.44 -18.54 -20.19
C ARG A 528 -12.61 -19.45 -19.81
N GLU A 529 -12.77 -19.76 -18.54
CA GLU A 529 -13.83 -20.65 -18.07
C GLU A 529 -15.22 -20.05 -18.24
N LYS A 530 -15.37 -18.73 -17.98
CA LYS A 530 -16.68 -18.08 -17.96
C LYS A 530 -17.12 -17.50 -19.29
N LEU A 531 -16.20 -17.12 -20.17
CA LEU A 531 -16.55 -16.51 -21.47
C LEU A 531 -16.26 -17.42 -22.66
N VAL A 532 -15.29 -18.32 -22.58
CA VAL A 532 -14.89 -19.15 -23.74
C VAL A 532 -15.52 -20.54 -23.68
N ASN A 533 -15.56 -21.17 -22.51
CA ASN A 533 -16.05 -22.54 -22.36
C ASN A 533 -17.59 -22.65 -22.28
N ASN A 534 -18.31 -21.53 -22.20
CA ASN A 534 -19.77 -21.48 -22.17
C ASN A 534 -20.41 -21.08 -23.52
N ILE A 535 -19.66 -21.18 -24.63
CA ILE A 535 -20.16 -21.01 -26.01
C ILE A 535 -20.53 -22.35 -26.60
#